data_384387226133cf35dfa54e8855b45332
#
_entry.id   384387226133cf35dfa54e8855b45332
#
_cell.length_a   1.000
_cell.length_b   1.000
_cell.length_c   1.000
_cell.angle_alpha   90.00
_cell.angle_beta   90.00
_cell.angle_gamma   90.00
#
_symmetry.space_group_name_H-M   'P 1'
#
loop_
_entity.id
_entity.type
_entity.pdbx_description
1 polymer ?
#
loop_
_entity_poly.entity_id
_entity_poly.type
_entity_poly.pdbx_seq_one_letter_code
_entity_poly.pdbx_strand_id
1 'polypeptide(L)'
;MYVVKYIRYGSEEYQETLKLRNEVMRKPLGRSIYDEDFSCEADQIIIGAFETNSMFSNLLIGCGVLSYQGDNTWMVEYLCVDTVLQKKGVGSALMQCMEKIAMDRGATKMTLDARIKAIDFYQRFGYIQKGEIFHKEIAPGGHVVMEKELHPMPKEHKHEHGEGCGHDHHQHHNH
;
A
#
# COMPACT_ATOMS: atom_id res chain seq x y z
N MET A 1 -7.10 -16.29 -7.51
CA MET A 1 -6.32 -15.34 -8.33
C MET A 1 -6.74 -13.92 -8.07
N TYR A 2 -5.81 -12.98 -8.14
CA TYR A 2 -6.14 -11.59 -7.86
C TYR A 2 -5.29 -10.68 -8.75
N VAL A 3 -5.76 -9.44 -8.91
CA VAL A 3 -5.01 -8.41 -9.64
C VAL A 3 -4.84 -7.21 -8.74
N VAL A 4 -3.74 -6.47 -8.95
CA VAL A 4 -3.46 -5.23 -8.23
C VAL A 4 -3.63 -4.07 -9.19
N LYS A 5 -4.39 -3.07 -8.76
CA LYS A 5 -4.66 -1.92 -9.63
C LYS A 5 -4.84 -0.66 -8.82
N TYR A 6 -4.79 0.49 -9.51
CA TYR A 6 -5.07 1.78 -8.89
C TYR A 6 -6.53 1.88 -8.48
N ILE A 7 -6.77 2.62 -7.40
CA ILE A 7 -8.10 2.92 -6.92
C ILE A 7 -8.24 4.44 -6.91
N ARG A 8 -9.36 4.92 -7.47
CA ARG A 8 -9.60 6.36 -7.50
C ARG A 8 -10.22 6.81 -6.18
N TYR A 9 -9.66 7.89 -5.62
CA TYR A 9 -10.19 8.47 -4.40
C TYR A 9 -11.67 8.84 -4.58
N GLY A 10 -12.48 8.53 -3.58
CA GLY A 10 -13.90 8.85 -3.61
C GLY A 10 -14.78 7.88 -4.37
N SER A 11 -14.18 6.86 -4.98
CA SER A 11 -14.95 5.85 -5.72
C SER A 11 -15.55 4.83 -4.76
N GLU A 12 -16.39 3.95 -5.30
CA GLU A 12 -16.92 2.84 -4.51
C GLU A 12 -15.80 1.92 -4.04
N GLU A 13 -14.81 1.69 -4.90
CA GLU A 13 -13.66 0.86 -4.52
C GLU A 13 -12.88 1.51 -3.39
N TYR A 14 -12.81 2.82 -3.38
CA TYR A 14 -12.15 3.52 -2.30
C TYR A 14 -12.88 3.28 -0.98
N GLN A 15 -14.21 3.29 -0.99
CA GLN A 15 -14.99 3.00 0.21
C GLN A 15 -14.71 1.58 0.71
N GLU A 16 -14.48 0.64 -0.22
CA GLU A 16 -14.12 -0.71 0.17
C GLU A 16 -12.78 -0.74 0.90
N THR A 17 -11.83 0.14 0.50
CA THR A 17 -10.56 0.19 1.22
C THR A 17 -10.75 0.68 2.65
N LEU A 18 -11.64 1.65 2.85
CA LEU A 18 -11.91 2.14 4.22
C LEU A 18 -12.54 1.05 5.07
N LYS A 19 -13.45 0.30 4.46
CA LYS A 19 -14.08 -0.81 5.17
C LYS A 19 -13.05 -1.86 5.59
N LEU A 20 -12.16 -2.21 4.67
CA LEU A 20 -11.11 -3.19 4.97
C LEU A 20 -10.16 -2.67 6.05
N ARG A 21 -9.75 -1.41 5.94
CA ARG A 21 -8.89 -0.80 6.96
C ARG A 21 -9.56 -0.82 8.33
N ASN A 22 -10.87 -0.54 8.35
CA ASN A 22 -11.59 -0.54 9.61
C ASN A 22 -11.58 -1.93 10.25
N GLU A 23 -11.88 -2.95 9.45
CA GLU A 23 -11.94 -4.31 9.96
C GLU A 23 -10.59 -4.81 10.48
N VAL A 24 -9.52 -4.46 9.79
CA VAL A 24 -8.20 -5.00 10.09
C VAL A 24 -7.41 -4.13 11.06
N MET A 25 -7.52 -2.81 10.94
CA MET A 25 -6.60 -1.89 11.61
C MET A 25 -7.22 -1.06 12.72
N ARG A 26 -8.55 -0.97 12.81
CA ARG A 26 -9.17 -0.11 13.81
C ARG A 26 -10.13 -0.86 14.72
N LYS A 27 -11.01 -1.65 14.14
CA LYS A 27 -11.99 -2.38 14.91
C LYS A 27 -11.37 -3.25 16.00
N PRO A 28 -10.27 -3.97 15.74
CA PRO A 28 -9.64 -4.75 16.81
C PRO A 28 -9.13 -3.90 17.97
N LEU A 29 -8.96 -2.60 17.75
CA LEU A 29 -8.52 -1.68 18.78
C LEU A 29 -9.69 -0.92 19.42
N GLY A 30 -10.92 -1.27 19.07
CA GLY A 30 -12.10 -0.57 19.58
C GLY A 30 -12.26 0.81 18.97
N ARG A 31 -11.72 1.04 17.80
CA ARG A 31 -11.77 2.34 17.11
C ARG A 31 -12.48 2.19 15.78
N SER A 32 -12.78 3.32 15.17
CA SER A 32 -13.42 3.35 13.85
C SER A 32 -12.60 4.20 12.89
N ILE A 33 -12.32 3.65 11.71
CA ILE A 33 -11.63 4.38 10.66
C ILE A 33 -12.44 5.60 10.21
N TYR A 34 -13.77 5.53 10.39
CA TYR A 34 -14.65 6.58 9.92
C TYR A 34 -14.64 7.82 10.81
N ASP A 35 -13.93 7.75 11.94
CA ASP A 35 -13.74 8.92 12.80
C ASP A 35 -12.51 9.73 12.37
N GLU A 36 -11.79 9.29 11.34
CA GLU A 36 -10.56 9.92 10.90
C GLU A 36 -10.77 10.68 9.59
N ASP A 37 -9.92 11.64 9.36
CA ASP A 37 -9.97 12.46 8.14
C ASP A 37 -8.91 11.97 7.16
N PHE A 38 -9.35 11.45 6.02
CA PHE A 38 -8.46 10.95 4.99
C PHE A 38 -8.49 11.82 3.74
N SER A 39 -8.91 13.08 3.87
CA SER A 39 -8.99 13.96 2.70
C SER A 39 -7.65 14.13 2.00
N CYS A 40 -6.53 13.98 2.73
CA CYS A 40 -5.21 14.06 2.11
C CYS A 40 -4.99 12.96 1.06
N GLU A 41 -5.74 11.88 1.14
CA GLU A 41 -5.57 10.78 0.18
C GLU A 41 -6.07 11.13 -1.21
N ALA A 42 -6.77 12.25 -1.35
CA ALA A 42 -7.15 12.73 -2.69
C ALA A 42 -5.92 12.99 -3.57
N ASP A 43 -4.79 13.32 -2.95
CA ASP A 43 -3.55 13.62 -3.67
C ASP A 43 -2.53 12.49 -3.57
N GLN A 44 -2.93 11.34 -3.06
CA GLN A 44 -2.03 10.22 -2.88
C GLN A 44 -2.42 9.09 -3.82
N ILE A 45 -1.54 8.10 -3.91
CA ILE A 45 -1.77 6.97 -4.80
C ILE A 45 -2.34 5.83 -3.96
N ILE A 46 -3.50 5.34 -4.35
CA ILE A 46 -4.18 4.27 -3.65
C ILE A 46 -4.21 3.05 -4.56
N ILE A 47 -3.82 1.90 -4.04
CA ILE A 47 -3.90 0.66 -4.82
C ILE A 47 -4.66 -0.39 -4.04
N GLY A 48 -5.18 -1.36 -4.77
CA GLY A 48 -5.89 -2.47 -4.15
C GLY A 48 -5.65 -3.75 -4.89
N ALA A 49 -5.75 -4.85 -4.15
CA ALA A 49 -5.71 -6.19 -4.70
C ALA A 49 -7.12 -6.73 -4.71
N PHE A 50 -7.57 -7.20 -5.87
CA PHE A 50 -8.94 -7.64 -6.06
C PHE A 50 -8.98 -9.09 -6.50
N GLU A 51 -9.79 -9.87 -5.83
CA GLU A 51 -10.02 -11.24 -6.22
C GLU A 51 -10.77 -11.25 -7.56
N THR A 52 -10.32 -12.08 -8.48
CA THR A 52 -10.92 -12.13 -9.82
C THR A 52 -11.74 -13.39 -10.02
N ASN A 53 -12.29 -13.89 -8.95
CA ASN A 53 -13.14 -15.04 -9.00
C ASN A 53 -14.37 -14.76 -9.86
N SER A 54 -14.77 -15.72 -10.67
CA SER A 54 -15.87 -15.52 -11.59
C SER A 54 -17.22 -15.35 -10.88
N MET A 55 -17.33 -15.88 -9.68
CA MET A 55 -18.61 -15.78 -8.95
C MET A 55 -18.81 -14.42 -8.32
N PHE A 56 -17.75 -13.84 -7.80
CA PHE A 56 -17.84 -12.56 -7.10
C PHE A 56 -16.80 -11.65 -7.67
N SER A 57 -17.21 -10.90 -8.66
CA SER A 57 -16.25 -10.03 -9.33
C SER A 57 -15.72 -8.98 -8.37
N ASN A 58 -14.41 -8.80 -8.39
CA ASN A 58 -13.76 -7.64 -7.80
C ASN A 58 -13.95 -7.48 -6.29
N LEU A 59 -13.75 -8.57 -5.57
CA LEU A 59 -13.73 -8.47 -4.11
C LEU A 59 -12.37 -7.93 -3.67
N LEU A 60 -12.37 -6.81 -2.95
CA LEU A 60 -11.12 -6.23 -2.44
C LEU A 60 -10.57 -7.11 -1.32
N ILE A 61 -9.32 -7.54 -1.46
CA ILE A 61 -8.67 -8.40 -0.47
C ILE A 61 -7.43 -7.76 0.16
N GLY A 62 -7.01 -6.61 -0.34
CA GLY A 62 -5.89 -5.88 0.24
C GLY A 62 -5.79 -4.51 -0.36
N CYS A 63 -5.09 -3.61 0.32
CA CYS A 63 -4.90 -2.25 -0.18
C CYS A 63 -3.66 -1.63 0.43
N GLY A 64 -3.23 -0.53 -0.15
CA GLY A 64 -2.14 0.27 0.36
C GLY A 64 -2.22 1.67 -0.20
N VAL A 65 -1.59 2.60 0.47
CA VAL A 65 -1.53 3.99 0.05
C VAL A 65 -0.06 4.39 -0.06
N LEU A 66 0.26 5.14 -1.09
CA LEU A 66 1.61 5.60 -1.36
C LEU A 66 1.60 7.12 -1.36
N SER A 67 2.41 7.71 -0.49
CA SER A 67 2.37 9.15 -0.24
C SER A 67 3.76 9.75 -0.46
N TYR A 68 3.82 10.81 -1.27
CA TYR A 68 5.08 11.50 -1.53
C TYR A 68 5.48 12.34 -0.33
N GLN A 69 6.73 12.21 0.11
CA GLN A 69 7.22 12.89 1.30
C GLN A 69 8.21 14.01 1.00
N GLY A 70 8.52 14.25 -0.26
CA GLY A 70 9.56 15.20 -0.63
C GLY A 70 10.90 14.50 -0.79
N ASP A 71 11.84 15.15 -1.46
CA ASP A 71 13.21 14.64 -1.65
C ASP A 71 13.23 13.23 -2.24
N ASN A 72 12.33 12.99 -3.19
CA ASN A 72 12.24 11.69 -3.87
C ASN A 72 12.04 10.53 -2.90
N THR A 73 11.38 10.79 -1.79
CA THR A 73 11.05 9.80 -0.79
C THR A 73 9.53 9.57 -0.79
N TRP A 74 9.12 8.31 -0.80
CA TRP A 74 7.71 7.94 -0.75
C TRP A 74 7.44 7.08 0.47
N MET A 75 6.25 7.20 1.02
CA MET A 75 5.88 6.48 2.23
C MET A 75 4.75 5.51 1.94
N VAL A 76 4.91 4.29 2.44
CA VAL A 76 3.84 3.28 2.42
C VAL A 76 2.95 3.50 3.63
N GLU A 77 1.66 3.63 3.39
CA GLU A 77 0.68 3.80 4.46
C GLU A 77 -0.46 2.82 4.27
N TYR A 78 -1.06 2.41 5.37
CA TYR A 78 -2.28 1.59 5.37
C TYR A 78 -2.17 0.34 4.52
N LEU A 79 -1.00 -0.31 4.55
CA LEU A 79 -0.87 -1.62 3.91
C LEU A 79 -1.65 -2.63 4.73
N CYS A 80 -2.64 -3.23 4.11
CA CYS A 80 -3.64 -3.98 4.84
C CYS A 80 -4.15 -5.11 3.96
N VAL A 81 -4.23 -6.32 4.51
CA VAL A 81 -4.70 -7.49 3.78
C VAL A 81 -5.81 -8.15 4.60
N ASP A 82 -6.83 -8.63 3.91
CA ASP A 82 -7.96 -9.28 4.56
C ASP A 82 -7.46 -10.55 5.26
N THR A 83 -7.56 -10.55 6.58
CA THR A 83 -7.05 -11.67 7.39
C THR A 83 -7.91 -12.91 7.27
N VAL A 84 -9.18 -12.75 6.94
CA VAL A 84 -10.08 -13.89 6.81
C VAL A 84 -9.74 -14.71 5.59
N LEU A 85 -9.44 -14.04 4.47
CA LEU A 85 -9.16 -14.73 3.22
C LEU A 85 -7.77 -15.31 3.17
N GLN A 86 -6.82 -14.72 3.89
CA GLN A 86 -5.46 -15.24 4.03
C GLN A 86 -4.82 -15.65 2.71
N LYS A 87 -4.97 -14.82 1.70
CA LYS A 87 -4.34 -15.09 0.41
C LYS A 87 -2.85 -14.85 0.52
N LYS A 88 -2.07 -15.86 0.17
CA LYS A 88 -0.64 -15.75 0.25
C LYS A 88 -0.10 -14.81 -0.80
N GLY A 89 0.84 -13.98 -0.39
CA GLY A 89 1.54 -13.12 -1.31
C GLY A 89 0.85 -11.82 -1.65
N VAL A 90 -0.34 -11.56 -1.10
CA VAL A 90 -1.05 -10.31 -1.42
C VAL A 90 -0.28 -9.10 -0.91
N GLY A 91 0.19 -9.16 0.34
CA GLY A 91 0.98 -8.05 0.90
C GLY A 91 2.25 -7.82 0.09
N SER A 92 2.90 -8.91 -0.32
CA SER A 92 4.11 -8.82 -1.13
C SER A 92 3.82 -8.19 -2.49
N ALA A 93 2.72 -8.59 -3.12
CA ALA A 93 2.36 -8.05 -4.43
C ALA A 93 2.05 -6.56 -4.32
N LEU A 94 1.37 -6.15 -3.25
CA LEU A 94 1.08 -4.73 -3.04
C LEU A 94 2.37 -3.95 -2.84
N MET A 95 3.31 -4.47 -2.06
CA MET A 95 4.60 -3.80 -1.85
C MET A 95 5.39 -3.70 -3.14
N GLN A 96 5.43 -4.77 -3.93
CA GLN A 96 6.13 -4.74 -5.21
C GLN A 96 5.53 -3.69 -6.13
N CYS A 97 4.21 -3.60 -6.16
CA CYS A 97 3.54 -2.61 -6.99
C CYS A 97 3.88 -1.19 -6.53
N MET A 98 3.84 -0.95 -5.23
CA MET A 98 4.14 0.39 -4.71
C MET A 98 5.58 0.79 -4.97
N GLU A 99 6.51 -0.14 -4.82
CA GLU A 99 7.91 0.18 -5.12
C GLU A 99 8.11 0.49 -6.60
N LYS A 100 7.45 -0.27 -7.48
CA LYS A 100 7.55 0.00 -8.91
C LYS A 100 6.98 1.36 -9.26
N ILE A 101 5.82 1.70 -8.72
CA ILE A 101 5.22 3.01 -8.96
C ILE A 101 6.17 4.12 -8.50
N ALA A 102 6.72 3.97 -7.30
CA ALA A 102 7.62 4.96 -6.75
C ALA A 102 8.88 5.11 -7.61
N MET A 103 9.47 3.98 -8.03
CA MET A 103 10.66 4.03 -8.87
C MET A 103 10.37 4.68 -10.22
N ASP A 104 9.20 4.41 -10.80
CA ASP A 104 8.82 5.03 -12.06
C ASP A 104 8.67 6.54 -11.92
N ARG A 105 8.48 7.02 -10.69
CA ARG A 105 8.36 8.45 -10.41
C ARG A 105 9.63 9.04 -9.83
N GLY A 106 10.74 8.31 -9.94
CA GLY A 106 12.05 8.82 -9.55
C GLY A 106 12.39 8.67 -8.08
N ALA A 107 11.67 7.83 -7.36
CA ALA A 107 11.93 7.65 -5.94
C ALA A 107 13.32 7.07 -5.70
N THR A 108 14.01 7.63 -4.72
CA THR A 108 15.29 7.11 -4.27
C THR A 108 15.18 6.43 -2.92
N LYS A 109 14.05 6.57 -2.25
CA LYS A 109 13.85 5.97 -0.94
C LYS A 109 12.38 5.73 -0.67
N MET A 110 12.10 4.61 -0.03
CA MET A 110 10.79 4.30 0.53
C MET A 110 10.91 4.28 2.04
N THR A 111 9.88 4.78 2.73
CA THR A 111 9.83 4.76 4.18
C THR A 111 8.46 4.24 4.63
N LEU A 112 8.39 3.77 5.84
CA LEU A 112 7.13 3.34 6.45
C LEU A 112 7.29 3.23 7.96
N ASP A 113 6.15 3.23 8.65
CA ASP A 113 6.11 2.99 10.08
C ASP A 113 5.61 1.56 10.27
N ALA A 114 6.50 0.67 10.68
CA ALA A 114 6.17 -0.74 10.81
C ALA A 114 5.76 -1.07 12.22
N ARG A 115 4.67 -1.82 12.36
CA ARG A 115 4.37 -2.42 13.66
C ARG A 115 5.45 -3.43 14.00
N ILE A 116 5.73 -3.58 15.29
CA ILE A 116 6.79 -4.49 15.73
C ILE A 116 6.62 -5.88 15.11
N LYS A 117 5.41 -6.39 15.09
CA LYS A 117 5.19 -7.74 14.57
C LYS A 117 5.33 -7.86 13.07
N ALA A 118 5.40 -6.74 12.36
CA ALA A 118 5.55 -6.76 10.90
C ALA A 118 6.98 -6.51 10.45
N ILE A 119 7.90 -6.31 11.39
CA ILE A 119 9.30 -6.00 11.04
C ILE A 119 9.89 -7.06 10.13
N ASP A 120 9.68 -8.34 10.45
CA ASP A 120 10.26 -9.42 9.65
C ASP A 120 9.77 -9.37 8.21
N PHE A 121 8.49 -9.07 8.02
CA PHE A 121 7.94 -8.96 6.68
C PHE A 121 8.66 -7.89 5.87
N TYR A 122 8.85 -6.71 6.44
CA TYR A 122 9.50 -5.62 5.74
C TYR A 122 10.99 -5.86 5.55
N GLN A 123 11.64 -6.52 6.51
CA GLN A 123 13.05 -6.85 6.37
C GLN A 123 13.28 -7.77 5.17
N ARG A 124 12.35 -8.69 4.92
CA ARG A 124 12.47 -9.57 3.75
C ARG A 124 12.36 -8.80 2.45
N PHE A 125 11.77 -7.60 2.47
CA PHE A 125 11.72 -6.73 1.31
C PHE A 125 12.93 -5.80 1.22
N GLY A 126 13.84 -5.88 2.16
CA GLY A 126 15.05 -5.07 2.12
C GLY A 126 14.96 -3.79 2.93
N TYR A 127 13.91 -3.63 3.73
CA TYR A 127 13.79 -2.45 4.60
C TYR A 127 14.63 -2.64 5.84
N ILE A 128 15.25 -1.56 6.31
CA ILE A 128 16.05 -1.58 7.54
C ILE A 128 15.44 -0.63 8.54
N GLN A 129 15.57 -0.99 9.81
CA GLN A 129 15.02 -0.21 10.89
C GLN A 129 15.84 1.06 11.12
N LYS A 130 15.16 2.18 11.31
CA LYS A 130 15.79 3.46 11.60
C LYS A 130 15.21 4.00 12.90
N GLY A 131 16.09 4.26 13.88
CA GLY A 131 15.65 4.83 15.14
C GLY A 131 15.03 3.83 16.07
N GLU A 132 14.36 4.36 17.06
CA GLU A 132 13.84 3.56 18.16
C GLU A 132 12.34 3.37 18.05
N ILE A 133 11.81 2.48 18.88
CA ILE A 133 10.38 2.23 18.94
C ILE A 133 9.67 3.49 19.41
N PHE A 134 8.57 3.82 18.73
CA PHE A 134 7.71 4.92 19.14
C PHE A 134 6.27 4.43 19.16
N HIS A 135 5.38 5.24 19.72
CA HIS A 135 3.99 4.85 19.87
C HIS A 135 3.08 5.86 19.21
N LYS A 136 2.03 5.36 18.57
CA LYS A 136 1.01 6.19 17.94
C LYS A 136 -0.26 6.12 18.78
N GLU A 137 -0.85 7.27 19.01
CA GLU A 137 -2.10 7.31 19.76
C GLU A 137 -3.20 6.57 19.05
N ILE A 138 -3.28 6.76 17.74
CA ILE A 138 -4.35 6.18 16.92
C ILE A 138 -4.19 4.68 16.74
N ALA A 139 -2.98 4.18 16.89
CA ALA A 139 -2.67 2.76 16.70
C ALA A 139 -1.73 2.32 17.81
N PRO A 140 -2.26 1.95 18.97
CA PRO A 140 -1.44 1.54 20.10
C PRO A 140 -0.57 0.35 19.76
N GLY A 141 0.55 0.27 20.44
CA GLY A 141 1.56 -0.74 20.18
C GLY A 141 2.79 -0.05 19.61
N GLY A 142 3.91 -0.73 19.66
CA GLY A 142 5.15 -0.12 19.20
C GLY A 142 5.24 -0.10 17.69
N HIS A 143 5.90 0.94 17.20
CA HIS A 143 6.20 1.09 15.77
C HIS A 143 7.66 1.47 15.63
N VAL A 144 8.26 1.14 14.50
CA VAL A 144 9.59 1.63 14.14
C VAL A 144 9.54 2.15 12.72
N VAL A 145 10.33 3.18 12.46
CA VAL A 145 10.50 3.64 11.07
C VAL A 145 11.38 2.64 10.35
N MET A 146 10.99 2.26 9.15
CA MET A 146 11.82 1.41 8.30
C MET A 146 11.99 2.08 6.95
N GLU A 147 13.15 1.89 6.34
CA GLU A 147 13.47 2.54 5.07
C GLU A 147 14.19 1.58 4.14
N LYS A 148 14.03 1.84 2.85
CA LYS A 148 14.72 1.08 1.80
C LYS A 148 15.15 2.06 0.72
N GLU A 149 16.41 1.95 0.31
CA GLU A 149 16.88 2.75 -0.80
C GLU A 149 16.49 2.10 -2.11
N LEU A 150 16.07 2.93 -3.05
CA LEU A 150 15.62 2.46 -4.36
C LEU A 150 16.53 3.01 -5.44
N HIS A 151 16.55 2.31 -6.57
CA HIS A 151 17.32 2.74 -7.74
C HIS A 151 16.31 3.03 -8.84
N PRO A 152 15.92 4.31 -9.01
CA PRO A 152 14.88 4.64 -9.96
C PRO A 152 15.30 4.32 -11.39
N MET A 153 14.28 4.08 -12.22
CA MET A 153 14.52 3.77 -13.62
C MET A 153 15.08 4.98 -14.35
N PRO A 154 15.89 4.77 -15.38
CA PRO A 154 16.39 5.89 -16.19
C PRO A 154 15.24 6.62 -16.85
N LYS A 155 15.39 7.93 -16.97
CA LYS A 155 14.32 8.77 -17.48
C LYS A 155 14.15 8.72 -18.97
N GLU A 156 15.13 8.30 -19.68
CA GLU A 156 15.02 8.32 -21.13
C GLU A 156 13.97 7.37 -21.64
N HIS A 157 13.48 6.58 -20.78
CA HIS A 157 12.45 5.70 -21.23
C HIS A 157 11.09 6.19 -21.01
N LYS A 158 10.86 7.17 -20.68
CA LYS A 158 9.72 7.56 -20.37
C LYS A 158 8.63 7.51 -21.08
N HIS A 159 7.92 7.29 -21.17
CA HIS A 159 6.91 7.25 -21.91
C HIS A 159 5.85 6.98 -21.24
N GLU A 160 5.51 7.10 -20.72
CA GLU A 160 4.72 6.86 -20.20
C GLU A 160 3.98 6.37 -19.93
N HIS A 161 3.44 6.27 -19.34
CA HIS A 161 2.50 5.90 -19.06
C HIS A 161 2.16 5.38 -18.12
N GLY A 162 2.07 5.60 -17.41
CA GLY A 162 1.72 5.11 -16.23
C GLY A 162 0.77 4.12 -16.07
N GLU A 163 0.84 3.12 -16.36
CA GLU A 163 -0.05 2.22 -16.09
C GLU A 163 0.21 1.54 -14.92
N GLY A 164 -0.44 1.06 -14.17
CA GLY A 164 -0.25 0.43 -12.95
C GLY A 164 0.54 -0.82 -13.03
N CYS A 165 0.66 -1.53 -12.00
CA CYS A 165 1.38 -2.74 -11.96
C CYS A 165 0.66 -3.83 -12.63
N GLY A 166 -0.44 -3.57 -12.92
CA GLY A 166 -1.11 -4.59 -13.50
C GLY A 166 -0.70 -4.90 -14.84
N HIS A 167 -0.26 -5.13 -15.45
CA HIS A 167 -0.14 -5.46 -16.70
C HIS A 167 0.57 -6.50 -16.96
N ASP A 168 0.83 -6.87 -16.76
CA ASP A 168 1.38 -7.83 -16.97
C ASP A 168 0.95 -8.78 -16.83
N HIS A 169 0.45 -8.73 -16.92
CA HIS A 169 -0.11 -9.57 -16.74
C HIS A 169 -1.10 -9.47 -16.90
N HIS A 170 -1.28 -8.67 -17.31
CA HIS A 170 -2.07 -8.45 -17.55
C HIS A 170 -2.68 -7.62 -17.57
N GLN A 171 -2.63 -6.82 -17.71
CA GLN A 171 -2.94 -6.00 -17.76
C GLN A 171 -3.37 -5.20 -17.48
N HIS A 172 -3.51 -4.50 -17.55
CA HIS A 172 -3.72 -3.66 -17.35
C HIS A 172 -4.15 -2.93 -17.00
N HIS A 173 -4.28 -2.32 -16.93
CA HIS A 173 -4.58 -1.58 -16.62
C HIS A 173 -5.08 -0.76 -16.35
N ASN A 174 -5.21 -0.27 -16.17
CA ASN A 174 -5.74 0.42 -16.00
C ASN A 174 -5.80 1.48 -15.54
N HIS A 175 -5.77 2.45 -15.36
CA HIS A 175 -5.92 3.28 -14.74
C HIS A 175 -6.21 4.17 -14.91
#